data_ff49ac7c46476cb94cd9cff27a699df2
#
_entry.id   ff49ac7c46476cb94cd9cff27a699df2
#
_cell.length_a   1.000
_cell.length_b   1.000
_cell.length_c   1.000
_cell.angle_alpha   90.00
_cell.angle_beta   90.00
_cell.angle_gamma   90.00
#
_symmetry.space_group_name_H-M   'P 1'
#
loop_
_entity.id
_entity.type
_entity.pdbx_description
1 polymer ?
#
loop_
_entity_poly.entity_id
_entity_poly.type
_entity_poly.pdbx_seq_one_letter_code
_entity_poly.pdbx_strand_id
1 'polypeptide(L)'
;MKAFHAFLISHVTYAAPFLNWKKTELNKIDMLIRTGLKRVLSLPRNTSTERLLKLGLHNTATELFEAQRHAQISRLSLSRAGNEILLEAGLQPLFMPPEKSQLCTHAMKAITVDPIPRNMHPTHNEGRRKARAKAILAKIIRNDTQVLFVDAAKYWNRGAYAVSVVDAHGSLVNAATVFTNFTHEAEEMAIALALRSCTGASVIYSDSRTAIRTFSAALVSSKAATVVNRIFNHETKEENFPSSHIAWFPAHMGNISGFPGCNPNERAHQLARELTFRVCGPPPRFNAACRNLDHKDPLVSYHELTSHHRLERRTFPPPHTNLNRAQAITYRQLQTRTYITPTALSRINPDFSTVCPHCGHEYNNFDHMLWLCPANVGTDFSDQSSWDSALRSTELIAQLKAVQRARAVAERLCLPVPTWVEPPD
;
A
#
# COMPACT_ATOMS: atom_id res chain seq x y z
N MET A 1 14.18 7.77 -10.62
CA MET A 1 13.75 6.70 -9.68
C MET A 1 13.56 5.35 -10.34
N LYS A 2 12.75 5.19 -11.43
CA LYS A 2 12.51 3.88 -12.07
C LYS A 2 13.80 3.16 -12.50
N ALA A 3 14.71 3.84 -13.19
CA ALA A 3 16.00 3.28 -13.61
C ALA A 3 16.87 2.87 -12.40
N PHE A 4 16.89 3.66 -11.33
CA PHE A 4 17.62 3.34 -10.10
C PHE A 4 17.12 2.02 -9.49
N HIS A 5 15.81 1.82 -9.42
CA HIS A 5 15.23 0.56 -8.94
C HIS A 5 15.51 -0.61 -9.89
N ALA A 6 15.36 -0.41 -11.21
CA ALA A 6 15.51 -1.46 -12.20
C ALA A 6 16.95 -1.95 -12.34
N PHE A 7 17.95 -1.06 -12.26
CA PHE A 7 19.33 -1.41 -12.55
C PHE A 7 20.21 -1.60 -11.30
N LEU A 8 19.87 -0.97 -10.18
CA LEU A 8 20.69 -1.10 -8.97
C LEU A 8 20.01 -1.98 -7.92
N ILE A 9 18.77 -1.65 -7.54
CA ILE A 9 18.08 -2.35 -6.46
C ILE A 9 17.76 -3.80 -6.86
N SER A 10 17.36 -4.06 -8.10
CA SER A 10 17.02 -5.41 -8.56
C SER A 10 18.20 -6.37 -8.48
N HIS A 11 19.41 -5.94 -8.83
CA HIS A 11 20.60 -6.77 -8.73
C HIS A 11 20.92 -7.13 -7.27
N VAL A 12 20.81 -6.17 -6.38
CA VAL A 12 21.08 -6.38 -4.95
C VAL A 12 20.05 -7.29 -4.32
N THR A 13 18.76 -7.16 -4.68
CA THR A 13 17.68 -7.92 -4.05
C THR A 13 17.49 -9.32 -4.60
N TYR A 14 18.06 -9.66 -5.77
CA TYR A 14 17.83 -10.95 -6.41
C TYR A 14 18.39 -12.13 -5.59
N ALA A 15 19.65 -12.11 -5.23
CA ALA A 15 20.33 -13.18 -4.49
C ALA A 15 20.50 -12.88 -2.99
N ALA A 16 20.50 -11.63 -2.63
CA ALA A 16 20.83 -11.14 -1.30
C ALA A 16 20.04 -11.75 -0.13
N PRO A 17 18.73 -12.03 -0.26
CA PRO A 17 17.93 -12.59 0.86
C PRO A 17 18.38 -13.97 1.34
N PHE A 18 19.15 -14.68 0.53
CA PHE A 18 19.62 -16.05 0.82
C PHE A 18 21.07 -16.09 1.29
N LEU A 19 21.73 -14.94 1.39
CA LEU A 19 23.12 -14.83 1.85
C LEU A 19 23.16 -14.33 3.30
N ASN A 20 24.15 -14.81 4.03
CA ASN A 20 24.41 -14.34 5.39
C ASN A 20 25.30 -13.10 5.33
N TRP A 21 24.69 -11.93 5.51
CA TRP A 21 25.38 -10.64 5.46
C TRP A 21 25.92 -10.22 6.82
N LYS A 22 27.18 -9.77 6.83
CA LYS A 22 27.73 -9.06 7.99
C LYS A 22 27.15 -7.64 8.05
N LYS A 23 27.04 -7.08 9.25
CA LYS A 23 26.57 -5.69 9.45
C LYS A 23 27.36 -4.67 8.63
N THR A 24 28.67 -4.89 8.48
CA THR A 24 29.54 -4.01 7.69
C THR A 24 29.22 -4.05 6.20
N GLU A 25 28.80 -5.19 5.68
CA GLU A 25 28.42 -5.37 4.27
C GLU A 25 27.06 -4.72 3.99
N LEU A 26 26.09 -4.95 4.88
CA LEU A 26 24.78 -4.26 4.83
C LEU A 26 24.96 -2.74 4.84
N ASN A 27 25.83 -2.20 5.71
CA ASN A 27 26.12 -0.76 5.75
C ASN A 27 26.72 -0.24 4.44
N LYS A 28 27.56 -1.03 3.75
CA LYS A 28 28.12 -0.65 2.43
C LYS A 28 27.01 -0.60 1.38
N ILE A 29 26.11 -1.58 1.36
CA ILE A 29 24.96 -1.59 0.44
C ILE A 29 24.05 -0.39 0.71
N ASP A 30 23.75 -0.11 1.97
CA ASP A 30 22.97 1.06 2.37
C ASP A 30 23.63 2.37 1.95
N MET A 31 24.94 2.47 2.06
CA MET A 31 25.70 3.63 1.59
C MET A 31 25.57 3.82 0.06
N LEU A 32 25.63 2.73 -0.71
CA LEU A 32 25.43 2.77 -2.16
C LEU A 32 24.00 3.21 -2.53
N ILE A 33 22.98 2.65 -1.85
CA ILE A 33 21.58 3.01 -2.05
C ILE A 33 21.37 4.50 -1.78
N ARG A 34 21.84 5.00 -0.64
CA ARG A 34 21.72 6.41 -0.25
C ARG A 34 22.47 7.35 -1.20
N THR A 35 23.68 6.96 -1.61
CA THR A 35 24.47 7.77 -2.55
C THR A 35 23.79 7.88 -3.91
N GLY A 36 23.28 6.77 -4.44
CA GLY A 36 22.52 6.76 -5.67
C GLY A 36 21.25 7.60 -5.56
N LEU A 37 20.52 7.46 -4.45
CA LEU A 37 19.29 8.24 -4.23
C LEU A 37 19.56 9.75 -4.13
N LYS A 38 20.59 10.18 -3.37
CA LYS A 38 20.98 11.59 -3.27
C LYS A 38 21.29 12.19 -4.63
N ARG A 39 22.01 11.45 -5.49
CA ARG A 39 22.28 11.89 -6.88
C ARG A 39 21.00 12.05 -7.70
N VAL A 40 20.11 11.05 -7.64
CA VAL A 40 18.82 11.08 -8.38
C VAL A 40 17.92 12.22 -7.93
N LEU A 41 17.96 12.57 -6.64
CA LEU A 41 17.16 13.65 -6.05
C LEU A 41 17.85 15.03 -6.11
N SER A 42 19.06 15.11 -6.64
CA SER A 42 19.91 16.32 -6.63
C SER A 42 20.13 16.90 -5.23
N LEU A 43 20.32 15.99 -4.26
CA LEU A 43 20.63 16.35 -2.88
C LEU A 43 22.14 16.30 -2.62
N PRO A 44 22.67 17.17 -1.73
CA PRO A 44 24.08 17.17 -1.33
C PRO A 44 24.50 15.80 -0.73
N ARG A 45 25.78 15.45 -0.91
CA ARG A 45 26.33 14.16 -0.39
C ARG A 45 26.25 14.07 1.13
N ASN A 46 26.37 15.20 1.83
CA ASN A 46 26.29 15.31 3.29
C ASN A 46 24.87 15.30 3.85
N THR A 47 23.83 15.12 3.02
CA THR A 47 22.45 14.98 3.50
C THR A 47 22.35 13.89 4.56
N SER A 48 21.75 14.20 5.71
CA SER A 48 21.56 13.27 6.82
C SER A 48 20.76 12.03 6.40
N THR A 49 21.22 10.85 6.83
CA THR A 49 20.52 9.58 6.58
C THR A 49 19.11 9.59 7.15
N GLU A 50 18.93 10.07 8.36
CA GLU A 50 17.63 10.14 9.02
C GLU A 50 16.65 11.01 8.22
N ARG A 51 17.07 12.20 7.78
CA ARG A 51 16.23 13.10 6.99
C ARG A 51 15.90 12.53 5.61
N LEU A 52 16.86 11.83 4.99
CA LEU A 52 16.64 11.15 3.73
C LEU A 52 15.58 10.05 3.87
N LEU A 53 15.59 9.30 4.98
CA LEU A 53 14.61 8.28 5.30
C LEU A 53 13.19 8.87 5.49
N LYS A 54 13.09 10.04 6.12
CA LYS A 54 11.81 10.76 6.33
C LYS A 54 11.11 11.21 5.03
N LEU A 55 11.82 11.21 3.90
CA LEU A 55 11.19 11.40 2.59
C LEU A 55 10.35 10.18 2.15
N GLY A 56 10.57 9.00 2.72
CA GLY A 56 9.84 7.77 2.40
C GLY A 56 10.05 7.30 0.95
N LEU A 57 11.22 7.54 0.36
CA LEU A 57 11.51 7.25 -1.05
C LEU A 57 12.36 5.99 -1.28
N HIS A 58 13.01 5.48 -0.24
CA HIS A 58 13.85 4.29 -0.33
C HIS A 58 13.72 3.40 0.90
N ASN A 59 14.16 2.18 0.77
CA ASN A 59 14.27 1.20 1.83
C ASN A 59 15.75 0.98 2.18
N THR A 60 16.03 0.54 3.39
CA THR A 60 17.34 0.03 3.78
C THR A 60 17.60 -1.33 3.14
N ALA A 61 18.86 -1.76 3.10
CA ALA A 61 19.22 -3.09 2.61
C ALA A 61 18.50 -4.20 3.39
N THR A 62 18.45 -4.09 4.70
CA THR A 62 17.74 -5.03 5.58
C THR A 62 16.27 -5.13 5.21
N GLU A 63 15.55 -4.00 5.10
CA GLU A 63 14.13 -3.98 4.73
C GLU A 63 13.88 -4.59 3.34
N LEU A 64 14.79 -4.35 2.38
CA LEU A 64 14.69 -4.93 1.04
C LEU A 64 14.84 -6.45 1.07
N PHE A 65 15.82 -6.95 1.85
CA PHE A 65 16.13 -8.37 1.93
C PHE A 65 15.05 -9.12 2.69
N GLU A 66 14.59 -8.60 3.82
CA GLU A 66 13.49 -9.16 4.59
C GLU A 66 12.19 -9.20 3.77
N ALA A 67 11.87 -8.11 3.06
CA ALA A 67 10.68 -8.07 2.21
C ALA A 67 10.76 -9.08 1.06
N GLN A 68 11.94 -9.24 0.45
CA GLN A 68 12.14 -10.20 -0.62
C GLN A 68 12.08 -11.64 -0.11
N ARG A 69 12.74 -11.92 1.02
CA ARG A 69 12.70 -13.23 1.67
C ARG A 69 11.27 -13.60 2.06
N HIS A 70 10.57 -12.70 2.73
CA HIS A 70 9.18 -12.93 3.15
C HIS A 70 8.27 -13.19 1.94
N ALA A 71 8.38 -12.38 0.89
CA ALA A 71 7.58 -12.54 -0.32
C ALA A 71 7.86 -13.88 -1.03
N GLN A 72 9.09 -14.36 -1.01
CA GLN A 72 9.45 -15.66 -1.59
C GLN A 72 8.97 -16.83 -0.73
N ILE A 73 9.15 -16.77 0.59
CA ILE A 73 8.62 -17.78 1.51
C ILE A 73 7.09 -17.84 1.39
N SER A 74 6.41 -16.68 1.38
CA SER A 74 4.95 -16.62 1.17
C SER A 74 4.53 -17.30 -0.13
N ARG A 75 5.23 -17.02 -1.23
CA ARG A 75 4.92 -17.62 -2.54
C ARG A 75 5.14 -19.13 -2.54
N LEU A 76 6.26 -19.60 -1.99
CA LEU A 76 6.55 -21.03 -1.90
C LEU A 76 5.55 -21.76 -0.98
N SER A 77 5.16 -21.12 0.12
CA SER A 77 4.16 -21.69 1.06
C SER A 77 2.76 -21.88 0.44
N LEU A 78 2.51 -21.33 -0.76
CA LEU A 78 1.23 -21.52 -1.47
C LEU A 78 1.12 -22.87 -2.18
N SER A 79 2.17 -23.68 -2.26
CA SER A 79 2.17 -24.95 -2.96
C SER A 79 2.85 -26.05 -2.13
N ARG A 80 2.43 -27.30 -2.33
CA ARG A 80 3.02 -28.46 -1.65
C ARG A 80 4.51 -28.59 -1.97
N ALA A 81 4.88 -28.56 -3.25
CA ALA A 81 6.28 -28.63 -3.67
C ALA A 81 7.11 -27.47 -3.11
N GLY A 82 6.55 -26.27 -3.03
CA GLY A 82 7.23 -25.14 -2.40
C GLY A 82 7.45 -25.31 -0.91
N ASN A 83 6.51 -25.93 -0.19
CA ASN A 83 6.68 -26.26 1.23
C ASN A 83 7.79 -27.31 1.43
N GLU A 84 7.84 -28.34 0.58
CA GLU A 84 8.91 -29.34 0.59
C GLU A 84 10.28 -28.68 0.39
N ILE A 85 10.42 -27.80 -0.59
CA ILE A 85 11.66 -27.02 -0.82
C ILE A 85 12.01 -26.15 0.40
N LEU A 86 11.06 -25.47 1.02
CA LEU A 86 11.32 -24.67 2.21
C LEU A 86 11.81 -25.53 3.38
N LEU A 87 11.19 -26.66 3.63
CA LEU A 87 11.59 -27.58 4.70
C LEU A 87 12.98 -28.16 4.45
N GLU A 88 13.31 -28.58 3.23
CA GLU A 88 14.65 -29.01 2.84
C GLU A 88 15.70 -27.92 3.02
N ALA A 89 15.34 -26.66 2.76
CA ALA A 89 16.19 -25.50 3.01
C ALA A 89 16.27 -25.09 4.51
N GLY A 90 15.65 -25.84 5.42
CA GLY A 90 15.60 -25.51 6.86
C GLY A 90 14.74 -24.30 7.19
N LEU A 91 13.84 -23.89 6.28
CA LEU A 91 12.94 -22.77 6.46
C LEU A 91 11.54 -23.28 6.79
N GLN A 92 10.88 -22.61 7.73
CA GLN A 92 9.49 -22.93 8.05
C GLN A 92 8.56 -22.27 7.05
N PRO A 93 7.63 -23.02 6.41
CA PRO A 93 6.55 -22.43 5.64
C PRO A 93 5.71 -21.48 6.52
N LEU A 94 5.23 -20.38 5.96
CA LEU A 94 4.36 -19.45 6.69
C LEU A 94 3.00 -20.10 7.00
N PHE A 95 2.58 -21.01 6.16
CA PHE A 95 1.38 -21.82 6.33
C PHE A 95 1.49 -23.12 5.53
N MET A 96 0.87 -24.16 6.03
CA MET A 96 0.65 -25.40 5.29
C MET A 96 -0.72 -25.28 4.62
N PRO A 97 -0.79 -24.94 3.33
CA PRO A 97 -2.08 -24.75 2.68
C PRO A 97 -2.86 -26.06 2.66
N PRO A 98 -4.19 -25.99 2.71
CA PRO A 98 -5.01 -27.14 2.44
C PRO A 98 -4.70 -27.69 1.04
N GLU A 99 -5.02 -28.96 0.83
CA GLU A 99 -4.86 -29.59 -0.47
C GLU A 99 -5.59 -28.77 -1.54
N LYS A 100 -4.89 -28.43 -2.61
CA LYS A 100 -5.43 -27.63 -3.72
C LYS A 100 -5.76 -28.52 -4.90
N SER A 101 -6.82 -28.16 -5.58
CA SER A 101 -7.27 -28.81 -6.79
C SER A 101 -7.47 -27.81 -7.91
N GLN A 102 -7.20 -28.24 -9.12
CA GLN A 102 -7.37 -27.42 -10.31
C GLN A 102 -8.85 -27.34 -10.68
N LEU A 103 -9.27 -26.17 -11.13
CA LEU A 103 -10.59 -25.98 -11.70
C LEU A 103 -10.69 -26.70 -13.07
N CYS A 104 -11.85 -27.24 -13.40
CA CYS A 104 -12.08 -27.87 -14.69
C CYS A 104 -12.01 -26.84 -15.84
N THR A 105 -11.77 -27.33 -17.05
CA THR A 105 -11.61 -26.49 -18.25
C THR A 105 -12.82 -25.59 -18.51
N HIS A 106 -14.03 -26.06 -18.27
CA HIS A 106 -15.25 -25.26 -18.44
C HIS A 106 -15.31 -24.12 -17.42
N ALA A 107 -14.99 -24.39 -16.14
CA ALA A 107 -14.90 -23.33 -15.13
C ALA A 107 -13.83 -22.28 -15.50
N MET A 108 -12.68 -22.70 -15.99
CA MET A 108 -11.61 -21.78 -16.41
C MET A 108 -12.01 -20.88 -17.59
N LYS A 109 -12.85 -21.37 -18.48
CA LYS A 109 -13.38 -20.58 -19.62
C LYS A 109 -14.48 -19.62 -19.19
N ALA A 110 -15.34 -20.04 -18.26
CA ALA A 110 -16.51 -19.27 -17.79
C ALA A 110 -16.17 -18.22 -16.72
N ILE A 111 -15.07 -18.39 -15.98
CA ILE A 111 -14.66 -17.49 -14.90
C ILE A 111 -13.52 -16.59 -15.34
N THR A 112 -13.76 -15.29 -15.34
CA THR A 112 -12.73 -14.26 -15.55
C THR A 112 -12.38 -13.62 -14.22
N VAL A 113 -11.09 -13.50 -13.90
CA VAL A 113 -10.63 -12.88 -12.67
C VAL A 113 -9.90 -11.57 -12.97
N ASP A 114 -10.42 -10.48 -12.43
CA ASP A 114 -9.81 -9.17 -12.59
C ASP A 114 -8.48 -9.05 -11.82
N PRO A 115 -7.46 -8.43 -12.40
CA PRO A 115 -6.20 -8.20 -11.71
C PRO A 115 -6.39 -7.31 -10.50
N ILE A 116 -5.78 -7.69 -9.36
CA ILE A 116 -5.82 -6.89 -8.14
C ILE A 116 -5.06 -5.58 -8.36
N PRO A 117 -5.68 -4.42 -8.11
CA PRO A 117 -5.03 -3.13 -8.32
C PRO A 117 -3.80 -2.93 -7.44
N ARG A 118 -2.79 -2.26 -7.98
CA ARG A 118 -1.59 -1.86 -7.26
C ARG A 118 -1.85 -0.62 -6.38
N ASN A 119 -0.99 -0.41 -5.38
CA ASN A 119 -1.04 0.76 -4.49
C ASN A 119 -2.38 0.90 -3.74
N MET A 120 -2.85 -0.21 -3.17
CA MET A 120 -4.07 -0.30 -2.36
C MET A 120 -3.77 -0.70 -0.91
N HIS A 121 -2.68 -0.18 -0.33
CA HIS A 121 -2.33 -0.43 1.07
C HIS A 121 -3.44 0.08 2.01
N PRO A 122 -3.86 -0.70 3.02
CA PRO A 122 -5.00 -0.33 3.88
C PRO A 122 -4.87 1.04 4.53
N THR A 123 -3.71 1.36 5.08
CA THR A 123 -3.47 2.61 5.81
C THR A 123 -3.01 3.74 4.90
N HIS A 124 -2.03 3.46 4.02
CA HIS A 124 -1.36 4.52 3.24
C HIS A 124 -2.08 4.93 1.95
N ASN A 125 -3.04 4.13 1.50
CA ASN A 125 -3.80 4.39 0.28
C ASN A 125 -5.32 4.41 0.53
N GLU A 126 -5.75 4.83 1.71
CA GLU A 126 -7.16 4.84 2.10
C GLU A 126 -8.03 5.63 1.11
N GLY A 127 -7.59 6.82 0.70
CA GLY A 127 -8.30 7.63 -0.29
C GLY A 127 -8.50 6.93 -1.63
N ARG A 128 -7.48 6.18 -2.11
CA ARG A 128 -7.60 5.37 -3.33
C ARG A 128 -8.57 4.20 -3.16
N ARG A 129 -8.56 3.56 -2.01
CA ARG A 129 -9.51 2.47 -1.67
C ARG A 129 -10.93 3.00 -1.64
N LYS A 130 -11.18 4.14 -0.99
CA LYS A 130 -12.50 4.81 -0.96
C LYS A 130 -12.96 5.21 -2.37
N ALA A 131 -12.09 5.81 -3.16
CA ALA A 131 -12.41 6.18 -4.54
C ALA A 131 -12.76 4.97 -5.40
N ARG A 132 -12.02 3.84 -5.26
CA ARG A 132 -12.32 2.59 -5.95
C ARG A 132 -13.67 2.01 -5.51
N ALA A 133 -13.91 1.91 -4.21
CA ALA A 133 -15.18 1.41 -3.70
C ALA A 133 -16.35 2.24 -4.23
N LYS A 134 -16.24 3.59 -4.19
CA LYS A 134 -17.25 4.50 -4.75
C LYS A 134 -17.47 4.27 -6.25
N ALA A 135 -16.42 4.09 -7.03
CA ALA A 135 -16.51 3.83 -8.47
C ALA A 135 -17.20 2.49 -8.77
N ILE A 136 -16.87 1.43 -8.02
CA ILE A 136 -17.53 0.13 -8.16
C ILE A 136 -19.01 0.23 -7.83
N LEU A 137 -19.37 0.81 -6.68
CA LEU A 137 -20.76 0.95 -6.26
C LEU A 137 -21.59 1.82 -7.22
N ALA A 138 -20.99 2.89 -7.76
CA ALA A 138 -21.65 3.72 -8.77
C ALA A 138 -21.89 2.96 -10.11
N LYS A 139 -21.00 2.02 -10.45
CA LYS A 139 -21.19 1.16 -11.63
C LYS A 139 -22.32 0.16 -11.42
N ILE A 140 -22.45 -0.39 -10.22
CA ILE A 140 -23.48 -1.38 -9.87
C ILE A 140 -24.88 -0.79 -10.04
N ILE A 141 -25.10 0.45 -9.60
CA ILE A 141 -26.41 1.13 -9.72
C ILE A 141 -26.88 1.25 -11.19
N ARG A 142 -25.95 1.23 -12.13
CA ARG A 142 -26.24 1.50 -13.55
C ARG A 142 -26.37 0.24 -14.40
N ASN A 143 -26.04 -0.92 -13.87
CA ASN A 143 -26.00 -2.18 -14.62
C ASN A 143 -27.00 -3.19 -14.06
N ASP A 144 -27.74 -3.86 -14.96
CA ASP A 144 -28.65 -4.96 -14.62
C ASP A 144 -27.94 -6.32 -14.42
N THR A 145 -26.61 -6.34 -14.45
CA THR A 145 -25.84 -7.56 -14.22
C THR A 145 -25.96 -7.97 -12.77
N GLN A 146 -26.18 -9.26 -12.50
CA GLN A 146 -26.19 -9.79 -11.15
C GLN A 146 -24.86 -9.50 -10.44
N VAL A 147 -24.90 -8.87 -9.28
CA VAL A 147 -23.73 -8.55 -8.48
C VAL A 147 -23.85 -9.19 -7.10
N LEU A 148 -22.81 -9.91 -6.71
CA LEU A 148 -22.73 -10.60 -5.43
C LEU A 148 -21.48 -10.14 -4.66
N PHE A 149 -21.60 -10.02 -3.35
CA PHE A 149 -20.51 -9.75 -2.43
C PHE A 149 -20.37 -10.92 -1.47
N VAL A 150 -19.14 -11.29 -1.16
CA VAL A 150 -18.85 -12.46 -0.32
C VAL A 150 -17.90 -12.10 0.81
N ASP A 151 -18.08 -12.79 1.94
CA ASP A 151 -17.18 -12.68 3.09
C ASP A 151 -17.23 -13.94 3.95
N ALA A 152 -16.21 -14.14 4.81
CA ALA A 152 -16.09 -15.26 5.74
C ALA A 152 -15.70 -14.77 7.15
N ALA A 153 -16.40 -15.27 8.16
CA ALA A 153 -16.12 -14.98 9.57
C ALA A 153 -15.83 -16.25 10.36
N LYS A 154 -14.75 -16.23 11.16
CA LYS A 154 -14.33 -17.36 11.99
C LYS A 154 -15.25 -17.53 13.19
N TYR A 155 -15.64 -18.78 13.48
CA TYR A 155 -16.24 -19.14 14.76
C TYR A 155 -15.19 -19.04 15.87
N TRP A 156 -15.55 -18.43 17.00
CA TRP A 156 -14.61 -18.25 18.11
C TRP A 156 -14.29 -19.55 18.87
N ASN A 157 -15.18 -20.54 18.81
CA ASN A 157 -15.10 -21.77 19.62
C ASN A 157 -14.84 -23.05 18.81
N ARG A 158 -14.61 -22.93 17.49
CA ARG A 158 -14.34 -24.12 16.64
C ARG A 158 -13.49 -23.77 15.42
N GLY A 159 -12.85 -24.77 14.82
CA GLY A 159 -12.11 -24.66 13.56
C GLY A 159 -13.04 -24.61 12.35
N ALA A 160 -13.88 -23.57 12.28
CA ALA A 160 -14.83 -23.38 11.20
C ALA A 160 -15.05 -21.88 10.93
N TYR A 161 -15.64 -21.60 9.76
CA TYR A 161 -16.01 -20.24 9.31
C TYR A 161 -17.46 -20.26 8.85
N ALA A 162 -18.21 -19.20 9.14
CA ALA A 162 -19.44 -18.90 8.45
C ALA A 162 -19.11 -18.08 7.20
N VAL A 163 -19.61 -18.47 6.05
CA VAL A 163 -19.50 -17.74 4.79
C VAL A 163 -20.86 -17.17 4.41
N SER A 164 -20.89 -15.97 3.87
CA SER A 164 -22.07 -15.26 3.42
C SER A 164 -21.92 -14.78 1.99
N VAL A 165 -23.01 -14.84 1.23
CA VAL A 165 -23.16 -14.25 -0.10
C VAL A 165 -24.34 -13.30 -0.05
N VAL A 166 -24.12 -12.03 -0.42
CA VAL A 166 -25.18 -11.01 -0.47
C VAL A 166 -25.28 -10.41 -1.85
N ASP A 167 -26.45 -9.90 -2.19
CA ASP A 167 -26.67 -9.15 -3.42
C ASP A 167 -26.22 -7.69 -3.32
N ALA A 168 -26.42 -6.92 -4.37
CA ALA A 168 -26.09 -5.50 -4.43
C ALA A 168 -26.90 -4.66 -3.42
N HIS A 169 -28.02 -5.14 -2.92
CA HIS A 169 -28.88 -4.48 -1.93
C HIS A 169 -28.53 -4.87 -0.49
N GLY A 170 -27.55 -5.79 -0.32
CA GLY A 170 -27.16 -6.33 0.98
C GLY A 170 -28.09 -7.42 1.51
N SER A 171 -28.97 -7.97 0.69
CA SER A 171 -29.83 -9.11 1.04
C SER A 171 -29.05 -10.42 0.98
N LEU A 172 -29.26 -11.28 1.98
CA LEU A 172 -28.58 -12.59 2.02
C LEU A 172 -29.11 -13.49 0.92
N VAL A 173 -28.23 -13.88 0.00
CA VAL A 173 -28.54 -14.82 -1.10
C VAL A 173 -28.23 -16.26 -0.69
N ASN A 174 -27.09 -16.46 -0.04
CA ASN A 174 -26.68 -17.80 0.38
C ASN A 174 -25.71 -17.72 1.58
N ALA A 175 -25.62 -18.79 2.35
CA ALA A 175 -24.70 -18.92 3.46
C ALA A 175 -24.37 -20.38 3.73
N ALA A 176 -23.18 -20.64 4.28
CA ALA A 176 -22.74 -21.97 4.68
C ALA A 176 -21.76 -21.93 5.86
N THR A 177 -21.60 -23.04 6.54
CA THR A 177 -20.49 -23.27 7.48
C THR A 177 -19.41 -24.09 6.79
N VAL A 178 -18.18 -23.61 6.86
CA VAL A 178 -17.00 -24.28 6.27
C VAL A 178 -16.07 -24.71 7.39
N PHE A 179 -15.86 -26.03 7.53
CA PHE A 179 -14.92 -26.58 8.49
C PHE A 179 -13.51 -26.46 7.96
N THR A 180 -12.77 -25.50 8.48
CA THR A 180 -11.37 -25.21 8.15
C THR A 180 -10.74 -24.35 9.23
N ASN A 181 -9.41 -24.41 9.32
CA ASN A 181 -8.62 -23.49 10.14
C ASN A 181 -8.05 -22.31 9.32
N PHE A 182 -8.25 -22.32 8.01
CA PHE A 182 -7.64 -21.38 7.08
C PHE A 182 -8.67 -20.37 6.53
N THR A 183 -8.46 -19.09 6.81
CA THR A 183 -9.33 -18.03 6.33
C THR A 183 -9.46 -18.05 4.81
N HIS A 184 -8.33 -18.21 4.09
CA HIS A 184 -8.34 -18.21 2.63
C HIS A 184 -9.17 -19.35 2.03
N GLU A 185 -9.24 -20.54 2.66
CA GLU A 185 -10.11 -21.62 2.22
C GLU A 185 -11.59 -21.28 2.40
N ALA A 186 -11.92 -20.59 3.51
CA ALA A 186 -13.27 -20.12 3.75
C ALA A 186 -13.69 -19.05 2.72
N GLU A 187 -12.79 -18.12 2.40
CA GLU A 187 -13.01 -17.10 1.37
C GLU A 187 -13.15 -17.69 -0.05
N GLU A 188 -12.34 -18.71 -0.37
CA GLU A 188 -12.49 -19.46 -1.62
C GLU A 188 -13.85 -20.16 -1.69
N MET A 189 -14.31 -20.72 -0.57
CA MET A 189 -15.64 -21.32 -0.48
C MET A 189 -16.75 -20.29 -0.60
N ALA A 190 -16.56 -19.08 -0.07
CA ALA A 190 -17.53 -17.99 -0.23
C ALA A 190 -17.71 -17.61 -1.71
N ILE A 191 -16.62 -17.51 -2.47
CA ILE A 191 -16.64 -17.29 -3.91
C ILE A 191 -17.31 -18.46 -4.64
N ALA A 192 -16.95 -19.72 -4.28
CA ALA A 192 -17.57 -20.91 -4.88
C ALA A 192 -19.09 -20.96 -4.61
N LEU A 193 -19.53 -20.56 -3.42
CA LEU A 193 -20.94 -20.47 -3.07
C LEU A 193 -21.65 -19.37 -3.86
N ALA A 194 -21.01 -18.24 -4.11
CA ALA A 194 -21.54 -17.18 -4.98
C ALA A 194 -21.70 -17.67 -6.42
N LEU A 195 -20.67 -18.32 -6.99
CA LEU A 195 -20.75 -18.94 -8.31
C LEU A 195 -21.93 -19.92 -8.43
N ARG A 196 -22.19 -20.72 -7.38
CA ARG A 196 -23.34 -21.62 -7.34
C ARG A 196 -24.69 -20.87 -7.30
N SER A 197 -24.70 -19.65 -6.81
CA SER A 197 -25.91 -18.82 -6.66
C SER A 197 -26.14 -17.89 -7.86
N CYS A 198 -25.25 -17.90 -8.86
CA CYS A 198 -25.40 -17.14 -10.07
C CYS A 198 -26.48 -17.76 -10.98
N THR A 199 -27.37 -16.91 -11.49
CA THR A 199 -28.43 -17.29 -12.42
C THR A 199 -28.14 -16.86 -13.86
N GLY A 200 -27.07 -16.10 -14.09
CA GLY A 200 -26.69 -15.55 -15.38
C GLY A 200 -25.30 -14.91 -15.31
N ALA A 201 -24.99 -14.03 -16.26
CA ALA A 201 -23.76 -13.25 -16.24
C ALA A 201 -23.67 -12.45 -14.92
N SER A 202 -22.57 -12.58 -14.21
CA SER A 202 -22.47 -12.07 -12.85
C SER A 202 -21.12 -11.49 -12.52
N VAL A 203 -21.07 -10.61 -11.53
CA VAL A 203 -19.84 -10.08 -10.94
C VAL A 203 -19.80 -10.39 -9.46
N ILE A 204 -18.75 -11.07 -9.02
CA ILE A 204 -18.55 -11.46 -7.63
C ILE A 204 -17.41 -10.63 -7.05
N TYR A 205 -17.70 -9.88 -6.00
CA TYR A 205 -16.74 -9.08 -5.26
C TYR A 205 -16.33 -9.78 -3.97
N SER A 206 -15.01 -9.92 -3.78
CA SER A 206 -14.39 -10.36 -2.53
C SER A 206 -13.32 -9.38 -2.11
N ASP A 207 -13.13 -9.19 -0.82
CA ASP A 207 -12.02 -8.40 -0.29
C ASP A 207 -10.76 -9.25 -0.02
N SER A 208 -10.87 -10.57 -0.12
CA SER A 208 -9.77 -11.51 0.05
C SER A 208 -8.86 -11.57 -1.18
N ARG A 209 -7.72 -10.89 -1.10
CA ARG A 209 -6.71 -10.92 -2.18
C ARG A 209 -6.16 -12.31 -2.43
N THR A 210 -6.07 -13.12 -1.38
CA THR A 210 -5.56 -14.50 -1.47
C THR A 210 -6.52 -15.37 -2.27
N ALA A 211 -7.82 -15.35 -1.95
CA ALA A 211 -8.82 -16.08 -2.68
C ALA A 211 -8.90 -15.67 -4.16
N ILE A 212 -8.82 -14.38 -4.46
CA ILE A 212 -8.80 -13.89 -5.84
C ILE A 212 -7.57 -14.39 -6.61
N ARG A 213 -6.38 -14.40 -5.97
CA ARG A 213 -5.16 -14.93 -6.61
C ARG A 213 -5.24 -16.41 -6.90
N THR A 214 -5.85 -17.21 -6.01
CA THR A 214 -6.02 -18.64 -6.22
C THR A 214 -6.99 -18.94 -7.35
N PHE A 215 -8.10 -18.22 -7.44
CA PHE A 215 -9.00 -18.30 -8.59
C PHE A 215 -8.34 -17.83 -9.90
N SER A 216 -7.54 -16.78 -9.86
CA SER A 216 -6.76 -16.33 -11.02
C SER A 216 -5.74 -17.36 -11.50
N ALA A 217 -5.21 -18.18 -10.59
CA ALA A 217 -4.32 -19.29 -10.91
C ALA A 217 -5.07 -20.58 -11.29
N ALA A 218 -6.40 -20.57 -11.25
CA ALA A 218 -7.26 -21.76 -11.39
C ALA A 218 -6.90 -22.91 -10.44
N LEU A 219 -6.28 -22.61 -9.30
CA LEU A 219 -5.82 -23.58 -8.31
C LEU A 219 -6.35 -23.19 -6.93
N VAL A 220 -7.49 -23.72 -6.55
CA VAL A 220 -8.22 -23.41 -5.30
C VAL A 220 -8.21 -24.60 -4.34
N SER A 221 -8.67 -24.41 -3.10
CA SER A 221 -8.84 -25.52 -2.15
C SER A 221 -9.73 -26.61 -2.73
N SER A 222 -9.45 -27.87 -2.38
CA SER A 222 -10.19 -29.02 -2.91
C SER A 222 -11.70 -28.91 -2.65
N LYS A 223 -12.11 -28.33 -1.52
CA LYS A 223 -13.52 -28.09 -1.22
C LYS A 223 -14.15 -27.08 -2.19
N ALA A 224 -13.49 -25.95 -2.44
CA ALA A 224 -13.98 -24.96 -3.39
C ALA A 224 -13.99 -25.51 -4.82
N ALA A 225 -12.93 -26.22 -5.22
CA ALA A 225 -12.86 -26.88 -6.52
C ALA A 225 -14.01 -27.88 -6.72
N THR A 226 -14.35 -28.69 -5.69
CA THR A 226 -15.46 -29.61 -5.76
C THR A 226 -16.79 -28.91 -6.04
N VAL A 227 -17.05 -27.78 -5.37
CA VAL A 227 -18.28 -27.01 -5.60
C VAL A 227 -18.29 -26.43 -6.99
N VAL A 228 -17.20 -25.74 -7.39
CA VAL A 228 -17.11 -25.08 -8.71
C VAL A 228 -17.18 -26.11 -9.84
N ASN A 229 -16.38 -27.18 -9.77
CA ASN A 229 -16.37 -28.22 -10.82
C ASN A 229 -17.73 -28.91 -10.98
N ARG A 230 -18.51 -29.08 -9.89
CA ARG A 230 -19.88 -29.60 -10.00
C ARG A 230 -20.80 -28.67 -10.80
N ILE A 231 -20.68 -27.37 -10.63
CA ILE A 231 -21.49 -26.40 -11.37
C ILE A 231 -21.24 -26.48 -12.88
N PHE A 232 -19.98 -26.61 -13.26
CA PHE A 232 -19.56 -26.57 -14.65
C PHE A 232 -19.39 -27.95 -15.32
N ASN A 233 -19.42 -29.06 -14.55
CA ASN A 233 -19.40 -30.42 -15.08
C ASN A 233 -20.79 -31.07 -15.20
N HIS A 234 -21.84 -30.44 -14.67
CA HIS A 234 -23.20 -30.92 -14.94
C HIS A 234 -23.47 -30.68 -16.43
N GLU A 235 -23.53 -31.81 -17.12
CA GLU A 235 -23.78 -31.97 -18.55
C GLU A 235 -25.12 -31.32 -18.97
N THR A 236 -25.11 -30.04 -19.20
CA THR A 236 -26.04 -29.42 -20.13
C THR A 236 -25.28 -29.24 -21.44
N LYS A 237 -25.82 -29.81 -22.51
CA LYS A 237 -25.30 -29.76 -23.88
C LYS A 237 -25.23 -28.36 -24.48
N GLU A 238 -25.30 -27.33 -23.69
CA GLU A 238 -25.22 -25.93 -24.10
C GLU A 238 -23.84 -25.41 -23.81
N GLU A 239 -23.08 -25.11 -24.85
CA GLU A 239 -21.73 -24.54 -24.85
C GLU A 239 -21.64 -23.12 -24.23
N ASN A 240 -22.75 -22.54 -23.78
CA ASN A 240 -22.83 -21.19 -23.27
C ASN A 240 -23.09 -21.15 -21.76
N PHE A 241 -22.03 -21.36 -20.96
CA PHE A 241 -22.07 -20.99 -19.54
C PHE A 241 -22.06 -19.47 -19.40
N PRO A 242 -22.90 -18.91 -18.51
CA PRO A 242 -22.88 -17.47 -18.25
C PRO A 242 -21.52 -17.08 -17.70
N SER A 243 -20.92 -16.02 -18.29
CA SER A 243 -19.64 -15.50 -17.87
C SER A 243 -19.73 -14.90 -16.46
N SER A 244 -18.88 -15.36 -15.55
CA SER A 244 -18.77 -14.82 -14.19
C SER A 244 -17.44 -14.09 -14.02
N HIS A 245 -17.49 -12.86 -13.51
CA HIS A 245 -16.32 -12.06 -13.20
C HIS A 245 -16.06 -12.03 -11.70
N ILE A 246 -14.82 -12.34 -11.28
CA ILE A 246 -14.38 -12.21 -9.90
C ILE A 246 -13.48 -10.99 -9.79
N ALA A 247 -13.83 -10.06 -8.92
CA ALA A 247 -13.10 -8.80 -8.75
C ALA A 247 -12.84 -8.48 -7.28
N TRP A 248 -11.75 -7.74 -7.03
CA TRP A 248 -11.41 -7.30 -5.69
C TRP A 248 -12.17 -6.04 -5.29
N PHE A 249 -12.78 -6.08 -4.10
CA PHE A 249 -13.37 -4.93 -3.42
C PHE A 249 -12.54 -4.55 -2.19
N PRO A 250 -12.34 -3.25 -1.88
CA PRO A 250 -11.59 -2.83 -0.69
C PRO A 250 -12.34 -3.16 0.60
N ALA A 251 -11.72 -3.91 1.52
CA ALA A 251 -12.27 -4.19 2.85
C ALA A 251 -12.43 -2.91 3.70
N HIS A 252 -13.40 -2.91 4.62
CA HIS A 252 -13.56 -1.91 5.69
C HIS A 252 -13.68 -0.47 5.20
N MET A 253 -14.44 -0.24 4.15
CA MET A 253 -14.68 1.11 3.62
C MET A 253 -15.84 1.85 4.31
N GLY A 254 -16.59 1.18 5.18
CA GLY A 254 -17.77 1.74 5.82
C GLY A 254 -18.86 2.15 4.83
N ASN A 255 -19.74 3.04 5.24
CA ASN A 255 -20.73 3.62 4.35
C ASN A 255 -20.09 4.61 3.40
N ILE A 256 -20.44 4.52 2.12
CA ILE A 256 -19.85 5.36 1.06
C ILE A 256 -20.87 6.40 0.64
N SER A 257 -20.50 7.68 0.72
CA SER A 257 -21.35 8.79 0.31
C SER A 257 -21.77 8.68 -1.16
N GLY A 258 -23.07 8.79 -1.43
CA GLY A 258 -23.64 8.71 -2.77
C GLY A 258 -24.06 7.29 -3.20
N PHE A 259 -23.97 6.30 -2.31
CA PHE A 259 -24.57 4.99 -2.52
C PHE A 259 -25.82 4.87 -1.63
N PRO A 260 -27.01 4.57 -2.18
CA PRO A 260 -28.22 4.40 -1.40
C PRO A 260 -28.16 3.07 -0.62
N GLY A 261 -28.18 3.13 0.68
CA GLY A 261 -28.17 1.96 1.56
C GLY A 261 -26.81 1.64 2.18
N CYS A 262 -26.71 0.47 2.79
CA CYS A 262 -25.47 -0.03 3.39
C CYS A 262 -24.52 -0.56 2.31
N ASN A 263 -23.22 -0.35 2.48
CA ASN A 263 -22.20 -0.95 1.65
C ASN A 263 -22.36 -2.49 1.64
N PRO A 264 -22.63 -3.14 0.49
CA PRO A 264 -22.90 -4.58 0.45
C PRO A 264 -21.73 -5.45 0.96
N ASN A 265 -20.47 -5.00 0.80
CA ASN A 265 -19.32 -5.70 1.35
C ASN A 265 -19.31 -5.67 2.88
N GLU A 266 -19.62 -4.52 3.48
CA GLU A 266 -19.77 -4.42 4.94
C GLU A 266 -20.96 -5.25 5.44
N ARG A 267 -22.03 -5.33 4.64
CA ARG A 267 -23.18 -6.16 4.97
C ARG A 267 -22.86 -7.64 4.91
N ALA A 268 -22.09 -8.10 3.91
CA ALA A 268 -21.59 -9.49 3.85
C ALA A 268 -20.78 -9.82 5.11
N HIS A 269 -19.86 -8.95 5.48
CA HIS A 269 -19.04 -9.10 6.68
C HIS A 269 -19.88 -9.18 7.97
N GLN A 270 -20.84 -8.26 8.11
CA GLN A 270 -21.76 -8.25 9.26
C GLN A 270 -22.57 -9.57 9.34
N LEU A 271 -23.15 -10.02 8.22
CA LEU A 271 -23.95 -11.24 8.17
C LEU A 271 -23.12 -12.49 8.47
N ALA A 272 -21.89 -12.60 7.94
CA ALA A 272 -21.01 -13.69 8.27
C ALA A 272 -20.75 -13.78 9.79
N ARG A 273 -20.53 -12.63 10.46
CA ARG A 273 -20.38 -12.56 11.92
C ARG A 273 -21.67 -12.90 12.67
N GLU A 274 -22.80 -12.36 12.25
CA GLU A 274 -24.10 -12.68 12.85
C GLU A 274 -24.41 -14.18 12.79
N LEU A 275 -24.03 -14.84 11.69
CA LEU A 275 -24.16 -16.28 11.54
C LEU A 275 -23.29 -17.05 12.54
N THR A 276 -22.06 -16.58 12.82
CA THR A 276 -21.24 -17.21 13.87
C THR A 276 -21.87 -17.06 15.25
N PHE A 277 -22.47 -15.93 15.55
CA PHE A 277 -23.11 -15.66 16.85
C PHE A 277 -24.40 -16.45 17.06
N ARG A 278 -25.16 -16.71 16.02
CA ARG A 278 -26.37 -17.56 16.10
C ARG A 278 -26.06 -18.97 16.63
N VAL A 279 -24.91 -19.50 16.30
CA VAL A 279 -24.53 -20.89 16.64
C VAL A 279 -23.80 -20.98 17.97
N CYS A 280 -23.00 -19.98 18.29
CA CYS A 280 -22.03 -20.04 19.41
C CYS A 280 -22.26 -18.96 20.47
N GLY A 281 -23.18 -18.02 20.23
CA GLY A 281 -23.25 -16.78 21.00
C GLY A 281 -22.05 -15.86 20.73
N PRO A 282 -22.05 -14.62 21.24
CA PRO A 282 -20.92 -13.74 21.17
C PRO A 282 -19.74 -14.25 22.01
N PRO A 283 -18.49 -13.96 21.65
CA PRO A 283 -17.32 -14.40 22.45
C PRO A 283 -17.38 -13.81 23.87
N PRO A 284 -16.93 -14.56 24.90
CA PRO A 284 -17.05 -14.19 26.31
C PRO A 284 -16.45 -12.85 26.71
N ARG A 285 -15.55 -12.30 25.90
CA ARG A 285 -14.93 -10.98 26.09
C ARG A 285 -15.08 -10.16 24.81
N PHE A 286 -16.29 -9.78 24.51
CA PHE A 286 -16.58 -8.93 23.38
C PHE A 286 -16.28 -7.45 23.73
N ASN A 287 -15.01 -7.08 23.75
CA ASN A 287 -14.60 -5.68 23.87
C ASN A 287 -14.69 -4.98 22.50
N ALA A 288 -15.16 -3.73 22.49
CA ALA A 288 -15.20 -2.90 21.28
C ALA A 288 -13.82 -2.80 20.58
N ALA A 289 -12.71 -2.97 21.33
CA ALA A 289 -11.37 -3.10 20.79
C ALA A 289 -11.18 -4.31 19.87
N CYS A 290 -11.93 -5.42 20.08
CA CYS A 290 -11.89 -6.56 19.15
C CYS A 290 -12.53 -6.27 17.79
N ARG A 291 -13.32 -5.19 17.65
CA ARG A 291 -13.85 -4.77 16.36
C ARG A 291 -12.76 -4.26 15.41
N ASN A 292 -11.63 -3.82 15.96
CA ASN A 292 -10.49 -3.29 15.20
C ASN A 292 -9.39 -4.32 14.93
N LEU A 293 -9.53 -5.56 15.43
CA LEU A 293 -8.70 -6.71 15.05
C LEU A 293 -9.17 -7.36 13.74
N ASP A 294 -9.97 -6.62 12.98
CA ASP A 294 -10.41 -7.02 11.66
C ASP A 294 -9.16 -7.22 10.79
N HIS A 295 -9.04 -8.43 10.32
CA HIS A 295 -7.96 -8.97 9.52
C HIS A 295 -7.56 -8.03 8.40
N LYS A 296 -6.57 -7.18 8.68
CA LYS A 296 -5.85 -6.50 7.58
C LYS A 296 -5.26 -7.61 6.74
N ASP A 297 -5.54 -7.62 5.46
CA ASP A 297 -4.90 -8.54 4.55
C ASP A 297 -3.40 -8.56 4.84
N PRO A 298 -2.78 -9.73 5.10
CA PRO A 298 -1.37 -9.79 5.39
C PRO A 298 -0.58 -9.24 4.21
N LEU A 299 0.43 -8.42 4.50
CA LEU A 299 1.34 -7.95 3.48
C LEU A 299 2.24 -9.11 3.07
N VAL A 300 2.07 -9.63 1.86
CA VAL A 300 2.79 -10.82 1.39
C VAL A 300 3.69 -10.57 0.21
N SER A 301 3.47 -9.48 -0.54
CA SER A 301 4.30 -9.17 -1.70
C SER A 301 5.45 -8.23 -1.34
N TYR A 302 6.56 -8.38 -2.05
CA TYR A 302 7.72 -7.48 -1.93
C TYR A 302 7.33 -6.00 -2.04
N HIS A 303 6.42 -5.68 -2.98
CA HIS A 303 5.97 -4.30 -3.18
C HIS A 303 5.17 -3.77 -1.97
N GLU A 304 4.28 -4.57 -1.40
CA GLU A 304 3.48 -4.18 -0.23
C GLU A 304 4.38 -3.94 0.99
N LEU A 305 5.28 -4.88 1.28
CA LEU A 305 6.20 -4.79 2.40
C LEU A 305 7.15 -3.58 2.29
N THR A 306 7.80 -3.42 1.13
CA THR A 306 8.71 -2.28 0.93
C THR A 306 7.97 -0.93 0.92
N SER A 307 6.73 -0.89 0.45
CA SER A 307 5.89 0.31 0.51
C SER A 307 5.46 0.62 1.94
N HIS A 308 5.12 -0.40 2.73
CA HIS A 308 4.78 -0.25 4.14
C HIS A 308 5.94 0.43 4.90
N HIS A 309 7.15 -0.16 4.87
CA HIS A 309 8.32 0.41 5.54
C HIS A 309 8.63 1.86 5.14
N ARG A 310 8.53 2.19 3.84
CA ARG A 310 8.79 3.55 3.36
C ARG A 310 7.73 4.55 3.84
N LEU A 311 6.46 4.16 3.76
CA LEU A 311 5.35 5.07 4.02
C LEU A 311 5.12 5.27 5.51
N GLU A 312 5.40 4.27 6.35
CA GLU A 312 5.30 4.36 7.80
C GLU A 312 6.22 5.46 8.37
N ARG A 313 7.45 5.57 7.86
CA ARG A 313 8.42 6.60 8.31
C ARG A 313 8.36 7.92 7.55
N ARG A 314 7.49 8.00 6.54
CA ARG A 314 7.36 9.18 5.69
C ARG A 314 6.75 10.34 6.47
N THR A 315 7.53 11.39 6.67
CA THR A 315 7.09 12.62 7.33
C THR A 315 6.72 13.70 6.31
N PHE A 316 7.39 13.70 5.15
CA PHE A 316 7.25 14.75 4.15
C PHE A 316 6.56 14.24 2.89
N PRO A 317 5.58 14.99 2.34
CA PRO A 317 4.97 14.68 1.06
C PRO A 317 5.98 14.83 -0.10
N PRO A 318 5.71 14.23 -1.27
CA PRO A 318 6.49 14.53 -2.46
C PRO A 318 6.25 15.98 -2.89
N PRO A 319 7.18 16.57 -3.65
CA PRO A 319 6.92 17.81 -4.37
C PRO A 319 5.67 17.68 -5.23
N HIS A 320 4.85 18.72 -5.25
CA HIS A 320 3.65 18.76 -6.07
C HIS A 320 4.03 18.64 -7.56
N THR A 321 3.19 17.99 -8.36
CA THR A 321 3.47 17.71 -9.78
C THR A 321 3.63 18.96 -10.64
N ASN A 322 3.02 20.05 -10.24
CA ASN A 322 3.10 21.36 -10.94
C ASN A 322 4.32 22.19 -10.55
N LEU A 323 5.14 21.74 -9.59
CA LEU A 323 6.44 22.36 -9.35
C LEU A 323 7.39 22.01 -10.50
N ASN A 324 8.11 23.01 -11.02
CA ASN A 324 9.17 22.74 -11.97
C ASN A 324 10.34 21.99 -11.32
N ARG A 325 11.29 21.51 -12.12
CA ARG A 325 12.40 20.70 -11.63
C ARG A 325 13.24 21.41 -10.56
N ALA A 326 13.55 22.70 -10.74
CA ALA A 326 14.36 23.46 -9.81
C ALA A 326 13.60 23.68 -8.49
N GLN A 327 12.33 24.06 -8.55
CA GLN A 327 11.45 24.18 -7.39
C GLN A 327 11.33 22.86 -6.62
N ALA A 328 11.13 21.73 -7.32
CA ALA A 328 11.04 20.43 -6.70
C ALA A 328 12.35 20.00 -6.01
N ILE A 329 13.51 20.33 -6.56
CA ILE A 329 14.82 20.11 -5.94
C ILE A 329 14.95 20.98 -4.69
N THR A 330 14.67 22.28 -4.80
CA THR A 330 14.69 23.22 -3.67
C THR A 330 13.78 22.74 -2.55
N TYR A 331 12.54 22.34 -2.87
CA TYR A 331 11.61 21.83 -1.86
C TYR A 331 12.16 20.59 -1.12
N ARG A 332 12.80 19.65 -1.81
CA ARG A 332 13.46 18.49 -1.16
C ARG A 332 14.66 18.92 -0.32
N GLN A 333 15.44 19.89 -0.76
CA GLN A 333 16.55 20.43 0.02
C GLN A 333 16.05 21.11 1.31
N LEU A 334 14.89 21.79 1.26
CA LEU A 334 14.24 22.35 2.45
C LEU A 334 13.76 21.25 3.39
N GLN A 335 13.07 20.23 2.90
CA GLN A 335 12.62 19.07 3.70
C GLN A 335 13.78 18.34 4.37
N THR A 336 14.92 18.24 3.69
CA THR A 336 16.13 17.58 4.22
C THR A 336 17.07 18.55 4.95
N ARG A 337 16.72 19.84 5.05
CA ARG A 337 17.53 20.91 5.64
C ARG A 337 18.94 20.98 5.04
N THR A 338 19.04 20.76 3.75
CA THR A 338 20.30 20.81 2.98
C THR A 338 20.32 21.95 1.96
N TYR A 339 19.33 22.84 2.05
CA TYR A 339 19.35 24.09 1.29
C TYR A 339 20.57 24.91 1.71
N ILE A 340 21.19 25.57 0.74
CA ILE A 340 22.45 26.23 0.95
C ILE A 340 22.30 27.41 1.93
N THR A 341 23.25 27.56 2.84
CA THR A 341 23.26 28.63 3.84
C THR A 341 24.66 29.25 3.92
N PRO A 342 24.82 30.50 4.37
CA PRO A 342 26.13 31.11 4.56
C PRO A 342 27.05 30.27 5.45
N THR A 343 26.53 29.76 6.57
CA THR A 343 27.30 28.87 7.47
C THR A 343 27.71 27.54 6.80
N ALA A 344 26.95 27.04 5.84
CA ALA A 344 27.33 25.84 5.10
C ALA A 344 28.39 26.15 4.04
N LEU A 345 28.29 27.30 3.38
CA LEU A 345 29.25 27.76 2.38
C LEU A 345 30.60 28.11 2.99
N SER A 346 30.64 28.79 4.15
CA SER A 346 31.89 29.15 4.82
C SER A 346 32.79 27.97 5.13
N ARG A 347 32.23 26.76 5.28
CA ARG A 347 32.99 25.51 5.46
C ARG A 347 33.73 25.06 4.19
N ILE A 348 33.27 25.53 3.03
CA ILE A 348 33.79 25.14 1.70
C ILE A 348 34.63 26.29 1.13
N ASN A 349 34.18 27.51 1.30
CA ASN A 349 34.84 28.72 0.84
C ASN A 349 34.92 29.75 1.98
N PRO A 350 36.12 30.04 2.49
CA PRO A 350 36.33 30.98 3.59
C PRO A 350 35.87 32.43 3.30
N ASP A 351 35.68 32.81 2.03
CA ASP A 351 35.21 34.16 1.65
C ASP A 351 33.77 34.43 2.09
N PHE A 352 33.00 33.36 2.41
CA PHE A 352 31.66 33.52 2.92
C PHE A 352 31.64 33.70 4.44
N SER A 353 31.12 34.84 4.89
CA SER A 353 30.92 35.10 6.31
C SER A 353 29.79 34.24 6.89
N THR A 354 30.00 33.75 8.12
CA THR A 354 28.92 33.10 8.89
C THR A 354 27.96 34.10 9.50
N VAL A 355 28.39 35.38 9.65
CA VAL A 355 27.63 36.46 10.29
C VAL A 355 26.50 36.91 9.36
N CYS A 356 25.31 37.06 9.94
CA CYS A 356 24.17 37.60 9.19
C CYS A 356 24.35 39.08 8.87
N PRO A 357 24.36 39.49 7.59
CA PRO A 357 24.58 40.89 7.24
C PRO A 357 23.42 41.83 7.65
N HIS A 358 22.26 41.25 8.02
CA HIS A 358 21.06 42.03 8.34
C HIS A 358 20.88 42.26 9.84
N CYS A 359 21.32 41.35 10.70
CA CYS A 359 21.11 41.49 12.15
C CYS A 359 22.35 41.23 13.00
N GLY A 360 23.49 40.92 12.36
CA GLY A 360 24.75 40.70 13.08
C GLY A 360 24.82 39.33 13.83
N HIS A 361 23.82 38.47 13.71
CA HIS A 361 23.87 37.15 14.36
C HIS A 361 25.05 36.33 13.83
N GLU A 362 25.81 35.72 14.76
CA GLU A 362 27.10 35.06 14.46
C GLU A 362 26.96 33.88 13.48
N TYR A 363 25.85 33.14 13.56
CA TYR A 363 25.62 31.95 12.73
C TYR A 363 24.40 32.10 11.86
N ASN A 364 24.60 32.42 10.57
CA ASN A 364 23.52 32.45 9.58
C ASN A 364 23.25 31.03 9.03
N ASN A 365 22.70 30.18 9.91
CA ASN A 365 22.33 28.81 9.63
C ASN A 365 20.93 28.71 8.98
N PHE A 366 20.48 27.49 8.72
CA PHE A 366 19.20 27.21 8.07
C PHE A 366 18.00 27.85 8.79
N ASP A 367 17.95 27.73 10.11
CA ASP A 367 16.84 28.24 10.93
C ASP A 367 16.88 29.79 10.98
N HIS A 368 18.06 30.34 11.23
CA HIS A 368 18.22 31.79 11.23
C HIS A 368 17.85 32.41 9.87
N MET A 369 18.37 31.84 8.79
CA MET A 369 18.15 32.35 7.44
C MET A 369 16.66 32.40 7.07
N LEU A 370 15.90 31.36 7.40
CA LEU A 370 14.53 31.20 6.88
C LEU A 370 13.45 31.83 7.75
N TRP A 371 13.58 31.81 9.10
CA TRP A 371 12.54 32.36 10.00
C TRP A 371 13.04 33.09 11.25
N LEU A 372 14.24 32.80 11.80
CA LEU A 372 14.69 33.44 13.03
C LEU A 372 15.30 34.85 12.84
N CYS A 373 15.70 35.23 11.62
CA CYS A 373 16.29 36.53 11.38
C CYS A 373 15.23 37.64 11.53
N PRO A 374 15.46 38.64 12.41
CA PRO A 374 14.53 39.76 12.56
C PRO A 374 14.25 40.54 11.26
N ALA A 375 15.15 40.52 10.29
CA ALA A 375 14.94 41.12 8.97
C ALA A 375 13.90 40.36 8.11
N ASN A 376 13.37 39.25 8.60
CA ASN A 376 12.33 38.48 7.94
C ASN A 376 10.90 38.88 8.35
N VAL A 377 10.70 40.08 8.93
CA VAL A 377 9.40 40.57 9.38
C VAL A 377 8.43 40.71 8.21
N GLY A 378 7.16 40.40 8.44
CA GLY A 378 6.08 40.56 7.44
C GLY A 378 5.94 39.41 6.45
N THR A 379 6.49 38.23 6.75
CA THR A 379 6.41 37.07 5.87
C THR A 379 5.40 36.04 6.37
N ASP A 380 4.90 35.18 5.46
CA ASP A 380 3.97 34.08 5.75
C ASP A 380 4.49 33.04 6.77
N PHE A 381 5.80 33.08 7.08
CA PHE A 381 6.46 32.16 8.00
C PHE A 381 7.11 32.94 9.14
N SER A 382 6.35 33.07 10.23
CA SER A 382 6.80 33.79 11.44
C SER A 382 7.59 32.91 12.42
N ASP A 383 7.45 31.58 12.31
CA ASP A 383 8.03 30.63 13.24
C ASP A 383 8.32 29.26 12.57
N GLN A 384 8.97 28.38 13.34
CA GLN A 384 9.29 27.02 12.91
C GLN A 384 8.03 26.20 12.60
N SER A 385 6.94 26.41 13.33
CA SER A 385 5.72 25.61 13.19
C SER A 385 5.04 25.87 11.85
N SER A 386 4.89 27.14 11.47
CA SER A 386 4.34 27.54 10.17
C SER A 386 5.20 27.02 9.00
N TRP A 387 6.51 27.08 9.15
CA TRP A 387 7.46 26.51 8.19
C TRP A 387 7.34 24.99 8.06
N ASP A 388 7.35 24.28 9.17
CA ASP A 388 7.21 22.81 9.18
C ASP A 388 5.85 22.38 8.62
N SER A 389 4.78 23.15 8.87
CA SER A 389 3.46 22.92 8.29
C SER A 389 3.49 23.03 6.77
N ALA A 390 4.13 24.06 6.21
CA ALA A 390 4.27 24.21 4.76
C ALA A 390 5.07 23.06 4.12
N LEU A 391 6.14 22.60 4.78
CA LEU A 391 6.95 21.48 4.30
C LEU A 391 6.22 20.11 4.40
N ARG A 392 5.18 20.01 5.21
CA ARG A 392 4.32 18.83 5.33
C ARG A 392 3.04 18.92 4.50
N SER A 393 2.77 20.08 3.88
CA SER A 393 1.58 20.29 3.06
C SER A 393 1.71 19.61 1.69
N THR A 394 0.62 19.02 1.21
CA THR A 394 0.48 18.51 -0.15
C THR A 394 0.03 19.56 -1.14
N GLU A 395 -0.39 20.73 -0.65
CA GLU A 395 -0.95 21.82 -1.44
C GLU A 395 0.14 22.58 -2.22
N LEU A 396 -0.12 22.82 -3.52
CA LEU A 396 0.79 23.53 -4.40
C LEU A 396 1.18 24.90 -3.84
N ILE A 397 0.18 25.67 -3.38
CA ILE A 397 0.37 27.05 -2.89
C ILE A 397 1.32 27.07 -1.68
N ALA A 398 1.14 26.14 -0.72
CA ALA A 398 1.99 26.07 0.46
C ALA A 398 3.45 25.71 0.09
N GLN A 399 3.62 24.77 -0.85
CA GLN A 399 4.93 24.36 -1.33
C GLN A 399 5.62 25.48 -2.13
N LEU A 400 4.88 26.19 -2.99
CA LEU A 400 5.40 27.35 -3.74
C LEU A 400 5.86 28.47 -2.80
N LYS A 401 5.03 28.84 -1.81
CA LYS A 401 5.41 29.85 -0.81
C LYS A 401 6.71 29.52 -0.09
N ALA A 402 6.88 28.24 0.34
CA ALA A 402 8.12 27.80 0.99
C ALA A 402 9.34 27.92 0.06
N VAL A 403 9.20 27.50 -1.19
CA VAL A 403 10.26 27.54 -2.20
C VAL A 403 10.62 28.99 -2.60
N GLN A 404 9.63 29.84 -2.85
CA GLN A 404 9.80 31.26 -3.17
C GLN A 404 10.44 32.01 -2.02
N ARG A 405 10.00 31.74 -0.79
CA ARG A 405 10.61 32.33 0.40
C ARG A 405 12.09 31.97 0.51
N ALA A 406 12.44 30.71 0.38
CA ALA A 406 13.83 30.26 0.47
C ALA A 406 14.69 30.90 -0.61
N ARG A 407 14.17 31.02 -1.83
CA ARG A 407 14.83 31.69 -2.95
C ARG A 407 15.05 33.18 -2.67
N ALA A 408 14.01 33.91 -2.29
CA ALA A 408 14.10 35.34 -2.02
C ALA A 408 15.16 35.70 -0.95
N VAL A 409 15.22 34.86 0.11
CA VAL A 409 16.24 35.02 1.15
C VAL A 409 17.65 34.72 0.62
N ALA A 410 17.79 33.64 -0.17
CA ALA A 410 19.07 33.24 -0.73
C ALA A 410 19.61 34.29 -1.73
N GLU A 411 18.75 34.86 -2.58
CA GLU A 411 19.09 35.95 -3.50
C GLU A 411 19.54 37.20 -2.74
N ARG A 412 18.83 37.60 -1.68
CA ARG A 412 19.20 38.69 -0.81
C ARG A 412 20.57 38.50 -0.13
N LEU A 413 20.94 37.27 0.13
CA LEU A 413 22.23 36.89 0.71
C LEU A 413 23.29 36.54 -0.34
N CYS A 414 23.02 36.78 -1.63
CA CYS A 414 23.89 36.49 -2.78
C CYS A 414 24.38 35.02 -2.80
N LEU A 415 23.53 34.05 -2.38
CA LEU A 415 23.86 32.63 -2.36
C LEU A 415 23.71 31.99 -3.75
N PRO A 416 24.57 31.05 -4.14
CA PRO A 416 24.45 30.32 -5.40
C PRO A 416 23.32 29.28 -5.33
N VAL A 417 22.11 29.67 -5.71
CA VAL A 417 20.91 28.83 -5.67
C VAL A 417 20.39 28.58 -7.07
N PRO A 418 19.65 27.46 -7.28
CA PRO A 418 18.98 27.22 -8.54
C PRO A 418 18.00 28.34 -8.87
N THR A 419 18.08 28.84 -10.09
CA THR A 419 17.18 29.87 -10.61
C THR A 419 16.11 29.23 -11.50
N TRP A 420 14.93 29.84 -11.55
CA TRP A 420 13.85 29.52 -12.48
C TRP A 420 13.12 30.80 -12.90
N VAL A 421 12.55 30.75 -14.09
CA VAL A 421 11.66 31.81 -14.56
C VAL A 421 10.28 31.52 -13.98
N GLU A 422 9.67 32.49 -13.33
CA GLU A 422 8.26 32.38 -12.93
C GLU A 422 7.38 32.48 -14.17
N PRO A 423 6.28 31.71 -14.27
CA PRO A 423 5.33 31.91 -15.36
C PRO A 423 4.78 33.32 -15.27
N PRO A 424 4.53 34.00 -16.40
CA PRO A 424 3.83 35.27 -16.39
C PRO A 424 2.46 35.10 -15.70
N ASP A 425 2.07 36.08 -14.92
CA ASP A 425 0.80 36.15 -14.19
C ASP A 425 -0.41 35.99 -15.10
#